data_6b32244740338608d2db6410a6777446
#
_entry.id   6b32244740338608d2db6410a6777446
#
_cell.length_a   1.000
_cell.length_b   1.000
_cell.length_c   1.000
_cell.angle_alpha   90.00
_cell.angle_beta   90.00
_cell.angle_gamma   90.00
#
_symmetry.space_group_name_H-M   'P 1'
#
loop_
_entity.id
_entity.type
_entity.pdbx_description
1 polymer ?
#
loop_
_entity_poly.entity_id
_entity_poly.type
_entity_poly.pdbx_seq_one_letter_code
_entity_poly.pdbx_strand_id
1 'polypeptide(L)'
;MIEFPSDVAEDDLNGFDNMSGLKQQFFVARRDWFNTIARVANDMNSTTFDPSGDFEGTVEIRDSHTFKTGFGFMEVYCTFDKGSYKVDEPKNNDQNGGMHIVTGFIPGAYAKKMAFLRNAQNYNWICLVKTMQDVYMQVGIQDLWARISASFQINPVTGDISGFPITVKAFMASPIIYSGTITKHP
;
A
#
# COMPACT_ATOMS: atom_id res chain seq x y z
N MET A 1 21.07 14.94 13.94
CA MET A 1 19.73 14.92 14.59
C MET A 1 18.78 15.47 13.55
N ILE A 2 17.72 14.73 13.19
CA ILE A 2 16.71 15.23 12.25
C ILE A 2 16.03 16.43 12.90
N GLU A 3 16.00 17.57 12.21
CA GLU A 3 15.21 18.70 12.65
C GLU A 3 13.73 18.38 12.41
N PHE A 4 12.96 18.39 13.49
CA PHE A 4 11.52 18.30 13.37
C PHE A 4 10.95 19.65 12.93
N PRO A 5 9.91 19.66 12.08
CA PRO A 5 9.22 20.89 11.75
C PRO A 5 8.78 21.60 13.04
N SER A 6 8.97 22.91 13.11
CA SER A 6 8.62 23.72 14.28
C SER A 6 7.11 23.75 14.55
N ASP A 7 6.33 23.43 13.55
CA ASP A 7 4.88 23.41 13.59
C ASP A 7 4.36 22.29 12.69
N VAL A 8 3.61 21.36 13.26
CA VAL A 8 2.81 20.36 12.55
C VAL A 8 1.36 20.79 12.74
N ALA A 9 1.06 21.98 12.20
CA ALA A 9 -0.30 22.48 12.20
C ALA A 9 -1.18 21.67 11.25
N GLU A 10 -2.46 21.63 11.52
CA GLU A 10 -3.45 21.17 10.56
C GLU A 10 -3.32 22.02 9.31
N ASP A 11 -2.96 21.42 8.19
CA ASP A 11 -2.93 22.08 6.89
C ASP A 11 -4.29 22.76 6.67
N ASP A 12 -4.25 23.99 6.19
CA ASP A 12 -5.44 24.81 6.00
C ASP A 12 -6.39 24.08 5.01
N LEU A 13 -7.30 23.29 5.57
CA LEU A 13 -8.27 22.47 4.83
C LEU A 13 -9.38 23.32 4.18
N ASN A 14 -9.20 24.64 4.16
CA ASN A 14 -10.14 25.55 3.51
C ASN A 14 -10.30 25.20 2.02
N GLY A 15 -11.39 24.54 1.72
CA GLY A 15 -11.77 24.16 0.35
C GLY A 15 -11.41 22.74 -0.08
N PHE A 16 -10.86 21.90 0.82
CA PHE A 16 -10.65 20.47 0.57
C PHE A 16 -11.62 19.61 1.39
N ASP A 17 -12.26 18.66 0.73
CA ASP A 17 -13.08 17.65 1.39
C ASP A 17 -12.14 16.63 2.06
N ASN A 18 -12.04 16.65 3.39
CA ASN A 18 -11.32 15.64 4.14
C ASN A 18 -12.16 14.34 4.22
N MET A 19 -12.17 13.57 3.14
CA MET A 19 -12.89 12.31 3.05
C MET A 19 -12.02 11.16 3.55
N SER A 20 -12.54 10.41 4.51
CA SER A 20 -11.89 9.20 5.01
C SER A 20 -12.09 8.02 4.05
N GLY A 21 -11.17 7.04 4.08
CA GLY A 21 -11.28 5.79 3.36
C GLY A 21 -10.33 5.64 2.18
N LEU A 22 -10.48 4.53 1.46
CA LEU A 22 -9.70 4.20 0.27
C LEU A 22 -10.54 4.29 -0.98
N LYS A 23 -9.92 4.71 -2.09
CA LYS A 23 -10.53 4.61 -3.41
C LYS A 23 -10.66 3.14 -3.84
N GLN A 24 -11.49 2.89 -4.83
CA GLN A 24 -11.86 1.56 -5.32
C GLN A 24 -10.72 0.80 -6.03
N GLN A 25 -9.54 1.38 -6.13
CA GLN A 25 -8.42 0.85 -6.91
C GLN A 25 -7.23 0.55 -6.03
N PHE A 26 -6.79 -0.70 -6.05
CA PHE A 26 -5.50 -1.13 -5.53
C PHE A 26 -4.59 -1.46 -6.69
N PHE A 27 -3.32 -1.08 -6.59
CA PHE A 27 -2.29 -1.45 -7.53
C PHE A 27 -1.36 -2.45 -6.87
N VAL A 28 -1.18 -3.62 -7.47
CA VAL A 28 -0.32 -4.67 -6.94
C VAL A 28 0.67 -5.14 -7.98
N ALA A 29 1.91 -5.34 -7.57
CA ALA A 29 2.94 -5.92 -8.42
C ALA A 29 3.75 -6.95 -7.65
N ARG A 30 4.12 -8.05 -8.32
CA ARG A 30 4.95 -9.09 -7.72
C ARG A 30 6.38 -8.57 -7.56
N ARG A 31 7.01 -8.96 -6.45
CA ARG A 31 8.39 -8.58 -6.15
C ARG A 31 9.38 -8.92 -7.26
N ASP A 32 9.20 -10.05 -7.92
CA ASP A 32 10.09 -10.54 -8.98
C ASP A 32 9.90 -9.85 -10.34
N TRP A 33 8.90 -8.99 -10.50
CA TRP A 33 8.67 -8.19 -11.72
C TRP A 33 9.49 -6.89 -11.74
N PHE A 34 9.99 -6.46 -10.59
CA PHE A 34 10.77 -5.24 -10.50
C PHE A 34 12.23 -5.45 -10.93
N ASN A 35 12.80 -4.47 -11.61
CA ASN A 35 14.22 -4.29 -11.73
C ASN A 35 14.75 -3.56 -10.48
N THR A 36 14.08 -2.44 -10.13
CA THR A 36 14.43 -1.65 -8.96
C THR A 36 13.16 -1.25 -8.22
N ILE A 37 13.15 -1.49 -6.92
CA ILE A 37 12.14 -0.97 -6.01
C ILE A 37 12.72 0.30 -5.40
N ALA A 38 12.12 1.46 -5.70
CA ALA A 38 12.53 2.73 -5.15
C ALA A 38 12.38 2.73 -3.62
N ARG A 39 13.29 3.40 -2.95
CA ARG A 39 13.30 3.59 -1.49
C ARG A 39 12.78 4.98 -1.14
N VAL A 40 12.52 5.22 0.13
CA VAL A 40 12.23 6.55 0.63
C VAL A 40 13.38 7.52 0.30
N ALA A 41 13.03 8.77 0.03
CA ALA A 41 14.00 9.75 -0.48
C ALA A 41 15.15 10.02 0.50
N ASN A 42 14.87 9.98 1.81
CA ASN A 42 15.87 10.11 2.87
C ASN A 42 15.82 8.88 3.79
N ASP A 43 16.42 7.77 3.34
CA ASP A 43 16.36 6.48 4.06
C ASP A 43 17.27 6.51 5.28
N MET A 44 16.68 6.42 6.46
CA MET A 44 17.38 6.41 7.76
C MET A 44 18.38 5.24 7.92
N ASN A 45 18.25 4.18 7.11
CA ASN A 45 19.16 3.05 7.10
C ASN A 45 20.25 3.16 6.01
N SER A 46 20.25 4.26 5.26
CA SER A 46 21.24 4.52 4.20
C SER A 46 22.49 5.17 4.76
N THR A 47 23.64 4.87 4.16
CA THR A 47 24.89 5.59 4.42
C THR A 47 24.85 7.04 3.93
N THR A 48 23.88 7.38 3.08
CA THR A 48 23.63 8.74 2.55
C THR A 48 22.55 9.48 3.32
N PHE A 49 22.11 8.94 4.44
CA PHE A 49 21.11 9.59 5.29
C PHE A 49 21.58 10.97 5.76
N ASP A 50 20.77 11.99 5.50
CA ASP A 50 21.01 13.35 5.98
C ASP A 50 20.10 13.67 7.18
N PRO A 51 20.65 13.75 8.39
CA PRO A 51 19.88 14.03 9.59
C PRO A 51 19.38 15.49 9.68
N SER A 52 19.99 16.40 8.93
CA SER A 52 19.56 17.81 8.84
C SER A 52 18.76 18.12 7.57
N GLY A 53 18.54 17.09 6.75
CA GLY A 53 17.90 17.22 5.45
C GLY A 53 16.38 17.02 5.46
N ASP A 54 15.92 16.47 4.38
CA ASP A 54 14.50 16.31 4.04
C ASP A 54 13.75 15.39 5.04
N PHE A 55 13.03 15.98 5.98
CA PHE A 55 12.23 15.25 6.97
C PHE A 55 11.11 14.42 6.30
N GLU A 56 10.40 14.99 5.34
CA GLU A 56 9.31 14.32 4.61
C GLU A 56 9.85 13.14 3.79
N GLY A 57 11.06 13.28 3.24
CA GLY A 57 11.74 12.23 2.50
C GLY A 57 11.97 10.94 3.30
N THR A 58 11.84 10.96 4.62
CA THR A 58 11.94 9.74 5.45
C THR A 58 10.74 8.80 5.30
N VAL A 59 9.60 9.32 4.84
CA VAL A 59 8.34 8.57 4.66
C VAL A 59 7.80 8.64 3.23
N GLU A 60 8.49 9.32 2.32
CA GLU A 60 8.06 9.51 0.94
C GLU A 60 9.02 8.86 -0.07
N ILE A 61 8.47 8.06 -0.98
CA ILE A 61 9.15 7.53 -2.15
C ILE A 61 8.83 8.43 -3.33
N ARG A 62 9.82 9.21 -3.80
CA ARG A 62 9.67 10.16 -4.92
C ARG A 62 10.06 9.55 -6.25
N ASP A 63 11.00 8.60 -6.23
CA ASP A 63 11.45 7.92 -7.42
C ASP A 63 10.44 6.86 -7.88
N SER A 64 10.37 6.65 -9.19
CA SER A 64 9.51 5.62 -9.76
C SER A 64 10.13 4.25 -9.65
N HIS A 65 9.33 3.25 -9.31
CA HIS A 65 9.73 1.85 -9.45
C HIS A 65 10.02 1.51 -10.91
N THR A 66 11.04 0.72 -11.16
CA THR A 66 11.33 0.22 -12.51
C THR A 66 10.99 -1.26 -12.62
N PHE A 67 10.44 -1.65 -13.76
CA PHE A 67 9.98 -3.00 -14.02
C PHE A 67 10.80 -3.68 -15.12
N LYS A 68 10.83 -4.99 -15.09
CA LYS A 68 11.29 -5.80 -16.23
C LYS A 68 10.35 -5.60 -17.42
N THR A 69 10.87 -5.77 -18.63
CA THR A 69 10.09 -5.58 -19.85
C THR A 69 8.80 -6.41 -19.83
N GLY A 70 7.68 -5.77 -20.12
CA GLY A 70 6.35 -6.41 -20.15
C GLY A 70 5.67 -6.55 -18.78
N PHE A 71 6.24 -5.98 -17.71
CA PHE A 71 5.64 -6.01 -16.38
C PHE A 71 5.33 -4.60 -15.87
N GLY A 72 4.44 -4.55 -14.87
CA GLY A 72 4.02 -3.31 -14.21
C GLY A 72 3.02 -3.63 -13.11
N PHE A 73 2.44 -2.61 -12.54
CA PHE A 73 1.37 -2.77 -11.56
C PHE A 73 0.07 -3.25 -12.20
N MET A 74 -0.49 -4.31 -11.66
CA MET A 74 -1.86 -4.73 -11.97
C MET A 74 -2.84 -3.91 -11.14
N GLU A 75 -3.90 -3.46 -11.79
CA GLU A 75 -4.99 -2.77 -11.14
C GLU A 75 -6.03 -3.78 -10.63
N VAL A 76 -6.36 -3.71 -9.36
CA VAL A 76 -7.37 -4.55 -8.71
C VAL A 76 -8.50 -3.68 -8.22
N TYR A 77 -9.69 -3.91 -8.74
CA TYR A 77 -10.89 -3.22 -8.29
C TYR A 77 -11.37 -3.77 -6.95
N CYS A 78 -11.66 -2.88 -6.02
CA CYS A 78 -12.29 -3.19 -4.73
C CYS A 78 -13.62 -2.45 -4.60
N THR A 79 -14.60 -3.09 -3.95
CA THR A 79 -15.89 -2.48 -3.71
C THR A 79 -15.75 -1.24 -2.85
N PHE A 80 -16.47 -0.18 -3.20
CA PHE A 80 -16.56 1.06 -2.44
C PHE A 80 -16.98 0.77 -0.99
N ASP A 81 -16.44 1.53 -0.05
CA ASP A 81 -16.75 1.43 1.40
C ASP A 81 -16.40 0.09 2.07
N LYS A 82 -15.67 -0.79 1.38
CA LYS A 82 -15.15 -2.06 1.96
C LYS A 82 -13.63 -2.07 2.09
N GLY A 83 -12.99 -0.94 1.79
CA GLY A 83 -11.54 -0.78 1.89
C GLY A 83 -11.13 -0.05 3.16
N SER A 84 -10.11 -0.56 3.85
CA SER A 84 -9.48 0.15 4.96
C SER A 84 -7.96 -0.04 4.95
N TYR A 85 -7.26 0.92 5.51
CA TYR A 85 -5.84 0.84 5.82
C TYR A 85 -5.62 1.18 7.28
N LYS A 86 -4.90 0.35 7.98
CA LYS A 86 -4.52 0.57 9.37
C LYS A 86 -3.12 0.06 9.64
N VAL A 87 -2.52 0.61 10.68
CA VAL A 87 -1.25 0.13 11.23
C VAL A 87 -1.50 -0.37 12.64
N ASP A 88 -1.24 -1.65 12.87
CA ASP A 88 -1.25 -2.23 14.20
C ASP A 88 0.16 -2.09 14.79
N GLU A 89 0.30 -1.30 15.85
CA GLU A 89 1.58 -1.13 16.53
C GLU A 89 2.05 -2.44 17.19
N PRO A 90 3.37 -2.67 17.25
CA PRO A 90 3.90 -3.83 17.95
C PRO A 90 3.61 -3.71 19.45
N LYS A 91 3.31 -4.84 20.09
CA LYS A 91 3.00 -4.89 21.51
C LYS A 91 4.22 -4.71 22.43
N ASN A 92 5.43 -4.71 21.88
CA ASN A 92 6.67 -4.59 22.64
C ASN A 92 7.26 -3.19 22.45
N ASN A 93 7.59 -2.52 23.56
CA ASN A 93 8.13 -1.16 23.57
C ASN A 93 9.49 -1.00 22.87
N ASP A 94 10.21 -2.08 22.62
CA ASP A 94 11.55 -2.07 22.02
C ASP A 94 11.51 -2.27 20.48
N GLN A 95 10.33 -2.40 19.87
CA GLN A 95 10.17 -2.59 18.43
C GLN A 95 9.65 -1.31 17.77
N ASN A 96 10.44 -0.77 16.86
CA ASN A 96 9.99 0.25 15.94
C ASN A 96 9.28 -0.38 14.74
N GLY A 97 8.18 0.23 14.30
CA GLY A 97 7.38 -0.24 13.19
C GLY A 97 6.11 -0.96 13.60
N GLY A 98 5.31 -1.33 12.64
CA GLY A 98 4.01 -1.95 12.85
C GLY A 98 3.58 -2.86 11.71
N MET A 99 2.52 -3.61 11.93
CA MET A 99 1.88 -4.40 10.89
C MET A 99 0.90 -3.50 10.12
N HIS A 100 1.26 -3.19 8.89
CA HIS A 100 0.42 -2.46 7.96
C HIS A 100 -0.59 -3.42 7.35
N ILE A 101 -1.87 -3.12 7.51
CA ILE A 101 -2.97 -3.97 7.10
C ILE A 101 -3.90 -3.18 6.20
N VAL A 102 -4.03 -3.64 4.96
CA VAL A 102 -5.05 -3.16 4.02
C VAL A 102 -6.10 -4.23 3.88
N THR A 103 -7.35 -3.87 4.03
CA THR A 103 -8.47 -4.74 3.70
C THR A 103 -9.21 -4.23 2.48
N GLY A 104 -9.88 -5.11 1.78
CA GLY A 104 -10.72 -4.77 0.65
C GLY A 104 -11.64 -5.93 0.29
N PHE A 105 -12.55 -5.68 -0.65
CA PHE A 105 -13.49 -6.69 -1.12
C PHE A 105 -13.56 -6.68 -2.65
N ILE A 106 -13.26 -7.83 -3.26
CA ILE A 106 -13.36 -8.03 -4.71
C ILE A 106 -14.69 -8.72 -5.02
N PRO A 107 -15.64 -8.04 -5.67
CA PRO A 107 -16.96 -8.62 -5.90
C PRO A 107 -16.95 -9.65 -7.01
N GLY A 108 -17.86 -10.64 -6.91
CA GLY A 108 -18.16 -11.63 -7.93
C GLY A 108 -17.19 -12.82 -7.96
N ALA A 109 -17.66 -13.95 -8.49
CA ALA A 109 -17.02 -15.26 -8.48
C ALA A 109 -16.56 -15.68 -9.89
N TYR A 110 -15.76 -14.85 -10.58
CA TYR A 110 -15.26 -15.18 -11.91
C TYR A 110 -13.93 -15.94 -11.86
N ALA A 111 -13.74 -16.87 -12.77
CA ALA A 111 -12.55 -17.72 -12.87
C ALA A 111 -11.24 -16.93 -12.87
N LYS A 112 -11.18 -15.78 -13.56
CA LYS A 112 -9.99 -14.91 -13.59
C LYS A 112 -9.63 -14.37 -12.20
N LYS A 113 -10.63 -13.96 -11.41
CA LYS A 113 -10.45 -13.46 -10.05
C LYS A 113 -10.02 -14.58 -9.10
N MET A 114 -10.66 -15.76 -9.20
CA MET A 114 -10.27 -16.93 -8.43
C MET A 114 -8.83 -17.35 -8.70
N ALA A 115 -8.43 -17.40 -9.98
CA ALA A 115 -7.07 -17.74 -10.37
C ALA A 115 -6.04 -16.72 -9.85
N PHE A 116 -6.34 -15.43 -9.96
CA PHE A 116 -5.50 -14.37 -9.39
C PHE A 116 -5.31 -14.58 -7.88
N LEU A 117 -6.39 -14.71 -7.12
CA LEU A 117 -6.31 -14.81 -5.66
C LEU A 117 -5.66 -16.11 -5.18
N ARG A 118 -5.91 -17.23 -5.88
CA ARG A 118 -5.21 -18.49 -5.60
C ARG A 118 -3.70 -18.35 -5.76
N ASN A 119 -3.24 -17.64 -6.79
CA ASN A 119 -1.83 -17.43 -7.04
C ASN A 119 -1.24 -16.34 -6.12
N ALA A 120 -2.03 -15.30 -5.80
CA ALA A 120 -1.56 -14.17 -5.01
C ALA A 120 -1.03 -14.56 -3.63
N GLN A 121 -1.58 -15.60 -3.02
CA GLN A 121 -1.16 -16.10 -1.71
C GLN A 121 0.28 -16.68 -1.71
N ASN A 122 0.79 -17.07 -2.87
CA ASN A 122 2.09 -17.75 -2.99
C ASN A 122 3.25 -16.79 -3.30
N TYR A 123 2.98 -15.52 -3.53
CA TYR A 123 3.99 -14.54 -3.96
C TYR A 123 4.16 -13.41 -2.94
N ASN A 124 5.27 -12.71 -3.11
CA ASN A 124 5.58 -11.48 -2.41
C ASN A 124 5.17 -10.28 -3.27
N TRP A 125 4.58 -9.26 -2.65
CA TRP A 125 3.94 -8.16 -3.35
C TRP A 125 4.45 -6.81 -2.86
N ILE A 126 4.36 -5.81 -3.72
CA ILE A 126 4.30 -4.40 -3.40
C ILE A 126 2.90 -3.94 -3.77
N CYS A 127 2.23 -3.29 -2.84
CA CYS A 127 0.86 -2.84 -3.02
C CYS A 127 0.79 -1.32 -2.85
N LEU A 128 0.09 -0.64 -3.77
CA LEU A 128 -0.24 0.78 -3.65
C LEU A 128 -1.75 0.91 -3.49
N VAL A 129 -2.15 1.61 -2.45
CA VAL A 129 -3.56 1.90 -2.19
C VAL A 129 -3.78 3.40 -2.22
N LYS A 130 -4.82 3.85 -2.91
CA LYS A 130 -5.12 5.25 -3.06
C LYS A 130 -6.13 5.68 -2.01
N THR A 131 -5.77 6.69 -1.21
CA THR A 131 -6.70 7.32 -0.27
C THR A 131 -7.73 8.20 -0.99
N MET A 132 -8.78 8.60 -0.30
CA MET A 132 -9.75 9.56 -0.84
C MET A 132 -9.14 10.93 -1.11
N GLN A 133 -8.05 11.28 -0.43
CA GLN A 133 -7.26 12.50 -0.64
C GLN A 133 -6.28 12.44 -1.82
N ASP A 134 -6.40 11.42 -2.69
CA ASP A 134 -5.53 11.20 -3.86
C ASP A 134 -4.06 10.84 -3.55
N VAL A 135 -3.73 10.53 -2.30
CA VAL A 135 -2.41 10.07 -1.88
C VAL A 135 -2.29 8.56 -2.06
N TYR A 136 -1.19 8.09 -2.64
CA TYR A 136 -0.89 6.65 -2.70
C TYR A 136 -0.07 6.23 -1.47
N MET A 137 -0.61 5.25 -0.74
CA MET A 137 0.10 4.60 0.36
C MET A 137 0.72 3.30 -0.14
N GLN A 138 2.02 3.11 0.10
CA GLN A 138 2.70 1.87 -0.25
C GLN A 138 2.68 0.88 0.91
N VAL A 139 2.35 -0.37 0.62
CA VAL A 139 2.42 -1.50 1.55
C VAL A 139 3.37 -2.55 0.99
N GLY A 140 4.43 -2.81 1.74
CA GLY A 140 5.57 -3.60 1.32
C GLY A 140 6.71 -2.75 0.78
N ILE A 141 7.93 -3.12 1.12
CA ILE A 141 9.18 -2.48 0.69
C ILE A 141 10.15 -3.52 0.15
N GLN A 142 11.32 -3.11 -0.30
CA GLN A 142 12.30 -3.99 -0.94
C GLN A 142 12.63 -5.24 -0.13
N ASP A 143 12.76 -5.11 1.19
CA ASP A 143 13.21 -6.17 2.08
C ASP A 143 12.08 -6.79 2.91
N LEU A 144 10.96 -6.08 3.07
CA LEU A 144 9.78 -6.47 3.83
C LEU A 144 8.52 -6.38 2.94
N TRP A 145 8.26 -7.46 2.21
CA TRP A 145 7.16 -7.51 1.23
C TRP A 145 5.80 -7.71 1.84
N ALA A 146 4.81 -7.25 1.10
CA ALA A 146 3.43 -7.53 1.43
C ALA A 146 3.04 -8.98 1.08
N ARG A 147 2.14 -9.55 1.89
CA ARG A 147 1.45 -10.80 1.64
C ARG A 147 -0.03 -10.54 1.42
N ILE A 148 -0.58 -11.14 0.38
CA ILE A 148 -2.01 -11.08 0.09
C ILE A 148 -2.64 -12.38 0.55
N SER A 149 -3.69 -12.27 1.35
CA SER A 149 -4.58 -13.36 1.72
C SER A 149 -6.00 -13.04 1.29
N ALA A 150 -6.74 -14.04 0.89
CA ALA A 150 -8.15 -13.90 0.50
C ALA A 150 -8.93 -15.13 0.96
N SER A 151 -10.19 -14.91 1.29
CA SER A 151 -11.18 -15.95 1.45
C SER A 151 -12.27 -15.78 0.40
N PHE A 152 -13.09 -16.78 0.21
CA PHE A 152 -14.24 -16.71 -0.68
C PHE A 152 -15.51 -16.89 0.12
N GLN A 153 -16.49 -16.03 -0.13
CA GLN A 153 -17.80 -16.15 0.49
C GLN A 153 -18.92 -15.98 -0.54
N ILE A 154 -19.93 -16.83 -0.42
CA ILE A 154 -21.18 -16.73 -1.15
C ILE A 154 -22.28 -16.42 -0.12
N ASN A 155 -22.90 -15.29 -0.27
CA ASN A 155 -23.96 -14.85 0.62
C ASN A 155 -25.35 -15.17 0.03
N PRO A 156 -26.41 -15.27 0.86
CA PRO A 156 -27.78 -15.40 0.38
C PRO A 156 -28.17 -14.24 -0.56
N VAL A 157 -29.15 -14.47 -1.43
CA VAL A 157 -29.63 -13.48 -2.42
C VAL A 157 -30.04 -12.15 -1.78
N THR A 158 -30.53 -12.20 -0.55
CA THR A 158 -30.95 -11.02 0.23
C THR A 158 -29.89 -10.48 1.17
N GLY A 159 -28.66 -11.05 1.13
CA GLY A 159 -27.57 -10.68 2.01
C GLY A 159 -26.54 -9.77 1.34
N ASP A 160 -25.37 -9.69 1.97
CA ASP A 160 -24.22 -8.95 1.44
C ASP A 160 -23.72 -9.50 0.10
N ILE A 161 -22.96 -8.68 -0.62
CA ILE A 161 -22.37 -9.03 -1.92
C ILE A 161 -21.46 -10.27 -1.77
N SER A 162 -21.64 -11.26 -2.65
CA SER A 162 -20.74 -12.40 -2.74
C SER A 162 -19.42 -12.03 -3.44
N GLY A 163 -18.29 -12.58 -2.95
CA GLY A 163 -16.99 -12.28 -3.53
C GLY A 163 -15.84 -12.68 -2.62
N PHE A 164 -14.75 -11.91 -2.69
CA PHE A 164 -13.51 -12.21 -2.01
C PHE A 164 -13.11 -11.06 -1.07
N PRO A 165 -13.29 -11.21 0.25
CA PRO A 165 -12.55 -10.40 1.21
C PRO A 165 -11.05 -10.63 1.02
N ILE A 166 -10.30 -9.57 0.82
CA ILE A 166 -8.84 -9.62 0.71
C ILE A 166 -8.20 -8.86 1.87
N THR A 167 -7.03 -9.34 2.26
CA THR A 167 -6.19 -8.67 3.25
C THR A 167 -4.76 -8.66 2.75
N VAL A 168 -4.16 -7.48 2.73
CA VAL A 168 -2.75 -7.27 2.41
C VAL A 168 -2.03 -6.89 3.69
N LYS A 169 -0.96 -7.57 4.03
CA LYS A 169 -0.18 -7.32 5.26
C LYS A 169 1.29 -7.18 4.95
N ALA A 170 1.93 -6.19 5.54
CA ALA A 170 3.39 -6.06 5.55
C ALA A 170 3.83 -5.45 6.88
N PHE A 171 4.98 -5.90 7.40
CA PHE A 171 5.63 -5.22 8.50
C PHE A 171 6.50 -4.09 7.94
N MET A 172 6.32 -2.86 8.43
CA MET A 172 7.10 -1.70 7.99
C MET A 172 7.35 -0.75 9.17
N ALA A 173 8.41 0.05 9.08
CA ALA A 173 8.78 0.98 10.15
C ALA A 173 7.77 2.13 10.30
N SER A 174 7.19 2.60 9.20
CA SER A 174 6.24 3.71 9.16
C SER A 174 5.30 3.59 7.96
N PRO A 175 4.16 4.29 7.94
CA PRO A 175 3.41 4.52 6.72
C PRO A 175 4.28 5.21 5.66
N ILE A 176 4.20 4.76 4.41
CA ILE A 176 5.01 5.29 3.31
C ILE A 176 4.08 5.83 2.23
N ILE A 177 4.35 7.06 1.80
CA ILE A 177 3.70 7.72 0.67
C ILE A 177 4.50 7.39 -0.60
N TYR A 178 3.81 7.10 -1.69
CA TYR A 178 4.39 6.89 -3.00
C TYR A 178 3.97 8.00 -3.96
N SER A 179 4.93 8.83 -4.36
CA SER A 179 4.74 9.96 -5.29
C SER A 179 5.29 9.70 -6.69
N GLY A 180 5.95 8.54 -6.90
CA GLY A 180 6.51 8.15 -8.19
C GLY A 180 5.44 7.80 -9.24
N THR A 181 5.85 7.68 -10.49
CA THR A 181 4.97 7.29 -11.59
C THR A 181 4.55 5.81 -11.48
N ILE A 182 3.26 5.53 -11.67
CA ILE A 182 2.73 4.16 -11.67
C ILE A 182 2.76 3.62 -13.10
N THR A 183 3.72 2.71 -13.36
CA THR A 183 3.77 1.95 -14.62
C THR A 183 2.77 0.81 -14.54
N LYS A 184 1.72 0.84 -15.37
CA LYS A 184 0.70 -0.23 -15.41
C LYS A 184 1.19 -1.44 -16.19
N HIS A 185 0.73 -2.62 -15.79
CA HIS A 185 0.92 -3.87 -16.55
C HIS A 185 0.12 -3.76 -17.87
N PRO A 186 0.71 -4.16 -19.02
CA PRO A 186 0.04 -4.15 -20.31
C PRO A 186 -1.23 -5.01 -20.36
#